data_d6471eee8d799ccab36d1ea18763246e
#
_entry.id   d6471eee8d799ccab36d1ea18763246e
#
_cell.length_a   1.000
_cell.length_b   1.000
_cell.length_c   1.000
_cell.angle_alpha   90.00
_cell.angle_beta   90.00
_cell.angle_gamma   90.00
#
_symmetry.space_group_name_H-M   'P 1'
#
loop_
_entity.id
_entity.type
_entity.pdbx_description
1 polymer ?
#
loop_
_entity_poly.entity_id
_entity_poly.type
_entity_poly.pdbx_seq_one_letter_code
_entity_poly.pdbx_strand_id
1 'polypeptide(L)'
;ELLLGWSVSLGEGDGETQALGGFPVLIDGGQRVGDLEVQGRPSFAAARHPRSAIGYNTRTGQVWIVLVDGRQEPHSAGMTLPEIARLYESAGIDQALNLDGGGSSALVLGHSHVNRPSDATGERPVVNALALITDSTWCEAD
;
A
#
# COMPACT_ATOMS: atom_id res chain seq x y z
N GLU A 1 7.64 4.71 -15.27
CA GLU A 1 7.31 5.83 -14.38
C GLU A 1 6.21 5.40 -13.42
N LEU A 2 6.41 5.60 -12.11
CA LEU A 2 5.40 5.29 -11.09
C LEU A 2 4.51 6.51 -10.90
N LEU A 3 3.21 6.36 -11.16
CA LEU A 3 2.20 7.40 -10.95
C LEU A 3 1.34 7.01 -9.75
N LEU A 4 1.34 7.82 -8.70
CA LEU A 4 0.46 7.70 -7.54
C LEU A 4 -0.52 8.88 -7.57
N GLY A 5 -1.81 8.60 -7.77
CA GLY A 5 -2.81 9.66 -7.86
C GLY A 5 -4.25 9.18 -8.00
N TRP A 6 -5.18 10.13 -8.06
CA TRP A 6 -6.63 9.91 -8.15
C TRP A 6 -7.13 9.46 -9.53
N SER A 7 -6.34 9.70 -10.57
CA SER A 7 -6.68 9.29 -11.92
C SER A 7 -5.48 8.60 -12.55
N VAL A 8 -5.72 7.43 -13.08
CA VAL A 8 -4.79 6.76 -13.99
C VAL A 8 -5.14 7.25 -15.38
N SER A 9 -4.31 8.11 -15.97
CA SER A 9 -4.34 8.35 -17.40
C SER A 9 -3.56 7.22 -18.06
N LEU A 10 -4.27 6.30 -18.69
CA LEU A 10 -3.63 5.35 -19.59
C LEU A 10 -3.22 6.13 -20.84
N GLY A 11 -1.97 6.63 -20.86
CA GLY A 11 -1.39 7.19 -22.07
C GLY A 11 -1.20 6.08 -23.11
N GLU A 12 -1.40 6.40 -24.38
CA GLU A 12 -0.96 5.55 -25.48
C GLU A 12 0.59 5.53 -25.47
N GLY A 13 1.15 4.55 -24.78
CA GLY A 13 2.57 4.23 -24.81
C GLY A 13 2.72 2.81 -25.33
N ASP A 14 3.73 2.57 -26.07
CA ASP A 14 4.10 1.30 -26.71
C ASP A 14 4.60 0.23 -25.70
N GLY A 15 4.22 0.33 -24.45
CA GLY A 15 4.58 -0.59 -23.36
C GLY A 15 3.37 -1.07 -22.57
N GLU A 16 3.47 -2.25 -21.99
CA GLU A 16 2.47 -2.78 -21.07
C GLU A 16 2.39 -1.87 -19.83
N THR A 17 1.20 -1.31 -19.57
CA THR A 17 0.93 -0.52 -18.38
C THR A 17 0.32 -1.42 -17.32
N GLN A 18 1.01 -1.57 -16.20
CA GLN A 18 0.47 -2.25 -15.02
C GLN A 18 -0.11 -1.20 -14.08
N ALA A 19 -1.30 -1.44 -13.55
CA ALA A 19 -1.98 -0.53 -12.66
C ALA A 19 -2.49 -1.23 -11.40
N LEU A 20 -2.27 -0.60 -10.26
CA LEU A 20 -2.80 -1.02 -8.97
C LEU A 20 -3.60 0.13 -8.37
N GLY A 21 -4.85 -0.14 -8.02
CA GLY A 21 -5.71 0.84 -7.38
C GLY A 21 -5.52 0.90 -5.87
N GLY A 22 -5.71 2.09 -5.30
CA GLY A 22 -5.69 2.31 -3.86
C GLY A 22 -6.54 3.50 -3.44
N PHE A 23 -6.79 3.62 -2.14
CA PHE A 23 -7.58 4.72 -1.56
C PHE A 23 -7.43 4.74 -0.03
N PRO A 24 -7.32 5.92 0.60
CA PRO A 24 -7.11 7.25 0.01
C PRO A 24 -5.64 7.54 -0.30
N VAL A 25 -5.39 8.69 -0.94
CA VAL A 25 -4.04 9.28 -1.00
C VAL A 25 -3.64 9.72 0.40
N LEU A 26 -2.44 9.35 0.81
CA LEU A 26 -1.91 9.65 2.15
C LEU A 26 -0.97 10.86 2.15
N ILE A 27 -0.10 10.91 1.15
CA ILE A 27 0.87 11.99 0.93
C ILE A 27 0.74 12.47 -0.51
N ASP A 28 0.70 13.77 -0.69
CA ASP A 28 0.75 14.43 -1.99
C ASP A 28 1.71 15.61 -1.93
N GLY A 29 2.69 15.64 -2.83
CA GLY A 29 3.72 16.68 -2.87
C GLY A 29 4.52 16.82 -1.58
N GLY A 30 4.74 15.73 -0.84
CA GLY A 30 5.47 15.71 0.42
C GLY A 30 4.66 16.17 1.64
N GLN A 31 3.37 16.43 1.47
CA GLN A 31 2.48 16.84 2.55
C GLN A 31 1.39 15.80 2.80
N ARG A 32 1.03 15.63 4.07
CA ARG A 32 -0.11 14.77 4.41
C ARG A 32 -1.40 15.37 3.84
N VAL A 33 -2.20 14.55 3.21
CA VAL A 33 -3.53 14.94 2.76
C VAL A 33 -4.41 15.15 3.99
N GLY A 34 -4.92 16.38 4.17
CA GLY A 34 -5.60 16.79 5.40
C GLY A 34 -6.94 16.10 5.64
N ASP A 35 -7.64 15.77 4.57
CA ASP A 35 -9.02 15.27 4.63
C ASP A 35 -9.13 13.74 4.40
N LEU A 36 -8.24 12.94 5.01
CA LEU A 36 -8.33 11.48 4.94
C LEU A 36 -9.69 10.95 5.41
N GLU A 37 -10.33 11.65 6.33
CA GLU A 37 -11.65 11.31 6.84
C GLU A 37 -12.78 11.65 5.86
N VAL A 38 -12.63 12.71 5.06
CA VAL A 38 -13.61 13.13 4.06
C VAL A 38 -13.52 12.30 2.80
N GLN A 39 -12.31 11.89 2.41
CA GLN A 39 -12.11 11.02 1.26
C GLN A 39 -12.68 9.62 1.47
N GLY A 40 -12.79 9.17 2.72
CA GLY A 40 -13.34 7.89 3.13
C GLY A 40 -14.42 8.04 4.18
N ARG A 41 -14.88 6.92 4.69
CA ARG A 41 -15.71 6.93 5.89
C ARG A 41 -14.83 7.33 7.06
N PRO A 42 -15.22 8.31 7.92
CA PRO A 42 -14.42 8.74 9.06
C PRO A 42 -13.97 7.57 9.95
N SER A 43 -14.86 6.62 10.19
CA SER A 43 -14.57 5.40 10.93
C SER A 43 -13.48 4.53 10.27
N PHE A 44 -13.35 4.55 8.95
CA PHE A 44 -12.31 3.79 8.26
C PHE A 44 -10.92 4.44 8.43
N ALA A 45 -10.84 5.76 8.38
CA ALA A 45 -9.58 6.48 8.54
C ALA A 45 -9.09 6.44 10.00
N ALA A 46 -9.99 6.63 10.96
CA ALA A 46 -9.67 6.72 12.39
C ALA A 46 -9.52 5.35 13.08
N ALA A 47 -10.08 4.29 12.51
CA ALA A 47 -10.00 2.96 13.13
C ALA A 47 -8.64 2.31 12.86
N ARG A 48 -8.15 1.57 13.87
CA ARG A 48 -6.95 0.74 13.73
C ARG A 48 -7.27 -0.55 12.99
N HIS A 49 -6.53 -0.78 11.92
CA HIS A 49 -6.67 -1.96 11.07
C HIS A 49 -5.30 -2.46 10.61
N PRO A 50 -5.18 -3.73 10.18
CA PRO A 50 -4.10 -4.11 9.29
C PRO A 50 -4.13 -3.20 8.06
N ARG A 51 -2.97 -2.75 7.61
CA ARG A 51 -2.85 -1.80 6.50
C ARG A 51 -1.78 -2.24 5.52
N SER A 52 -2.03 -1.94 4.26
CA SER A 52 -1.03 -2.01 3.20
C SER A 52 -0.98 -0.64 2.54
N ALA A 53 0.21 -0.15 2.28
CA ALA A 53 0.39 1.13 1.62
C ALA A 53 1.69 1.15 0.82
N ILE A 54 1.72 1.97 -0.23
CA ILE A 54 2.90 2.21 -1.04
C ILE A 54 3.22 3.70 -1.04
N GLY A 55 4.50 4.03 -0.99
CA GLY A 55 4.99 5.40 -1.12
C GLY A 55 6.22 5.48 -2.00
N TYR A 56 6.43 6.64 -2.57
CA TYR A 56 7.52 6.91 -3.49
C TYR A 56 8.15 8.29 -3.19
N ASN A 57 9.47 8.36 -3.28
CA ASN A 57 10.18 9.63 -3.25
C ASN A 57 10.63 9.98 -4.67
N THR A 58 10.03 11.02 -5.26
CA THR A 58 10.25 11.43 -6.66
C THR A 58 11.69 11.87 -6.91
N ARG A 59 12.38 12.40 -5.89
CA ARG A 59 13.74 12.90 -5.99
C ARG A 59 14.79 11.80 -5.89
N THR A 60 14.58 10.81 -5.01
CA THR A 60 15.57 9.75 -4.74
C THR A 60 15.27 8.45 -5.49
N GLY A 61 14.06 8.30 -6.01
CA GLY A 61 13.58 7.06 -6.62
C GLY A 61 13.26 5.95 -5.62
N GLN A 62 13.29 6.23 -4.32
CA GLN A 62 12.98 5.24 -3.30
C GLN A 62 11.50 4.87 -3.30
N VAL A 63 11.22 3.58 -3.27
CA VAL A 63 9.86 3.03 -3.08
C VAL A 63 9.79 2.42 -1.69
N TRP A 64 8.74 2.75 -0.95
CA TRP A 64 8.45 2.19 0.35
C TRP A 64 7.13 1.42 0.30
N ILE A 65 7.18 0.13 0.59
CA ILE A 65 6.01 -0.71 0.78
C ILE A 65 5.88 -0.96 2.27
N VAL A 66 4.75 -0.56 2.85
CA VAL A 66 4.49 -0.67 4.28
C VAL A 66 3.31 -1.62 4.48
N LEU A 67 3.54 -2.65 5.26
CA LEU A 67 2.48 -3.48 5.82
C LEU A 67 2.46 -3.34 7.33
N VAL A 68 1.25 -3.32 7.88
CA VAL A 68 0.99 -3.24 9.31
C VAL A 68 0.06 -4.38 9.69
N ASP A 69 0.51 -5.24 10.58
CA ASP A 69 -0.38 -6.21 11.23
C ASP A 69 -1.42 -5.52 12.10
N GLY A 70 -2.54 -6.16 12.34
CA GLY A 70 -3.58 -5.58 13.20
C GLY A 70 -4.69 -6.57 13.51
N ARG A 71 -5.66 -6.12 14.35
CA ARG A 71 -6.78 -6.95 14.83
C ARG A 71 -6.32 -8.24 15.55
N GLN A 72 -5.14 -8.23 16.13
CA GLN A 72 -4.51 -9.40 16.75
C GLN A 72 -3.83 -9.01 18.07
N GLU A 73 -4.62 -8.51 19.03
CA GLU A 73 -4.11 -8.24 20.37
C GLU A 73 -3.59 -9.52 21.06
N PRO A 74 -2.51 -9.48 21.81
CA PRO A 74 -1.65 -8.34 22.09
C PRO A 74 -0.53 -8.12 21.04
N HIS A 75 -0.55 -8.83 19.91
CA HIS A 75 0.49 -8.74 18.89
C HIS A 75 0.49 -7.39 18.18
N SER A 76 -0.65 -7.01 17.62
CA SER A 76 -0.84 -5.71 16.97
C SER A 76 -2.30 -5.28 16.91
N ALA A 77 -2.57 -4.03 17.31
CA ALA A 77 -3.87 -3.41 17.09
C ALA A 77 -4.06 -2.91 15.65
N GLY A 78 -2.96 -2.65 14.95
CA GLY A 78 -2.96 -2.00 13.64
C GLY A 78 -2.68 -0.50 13.72
N MET A 79 -2.82 0.18 12.60
CA MET A 79 -2.64 1.64 12.48
C MET A 79 -3.87 2.32 11.87
N THR A 80 -4.05 3.59 12.24
CA THR A 80 -4.95 4.52 11.56
C THR A 80 -4.30 5.05 10.28
N LEU A 81 -5.08 5.58 9.34
CA LEU A 81 -4.52 6.21 8.14
C LEU A 81 -3.67 7.45 8.46
N PRO A 82 -4.05 8.34 9.40
CA PRO A 82 -3.20 9.45 9.81
C PRO A 82 -1.85 9.01 10.41
N GLU A 83 -1.77 7.86 11.07
CA GLU A 83 -0.50 7.34 11.59
C GLU A 83 0.41 6.86 10.46
N ILE A 84 -0.14 6.16 9.45
CA ILE A 84 0.65 5.75 8.27
C ILE A 84 1.10 6.96 7.46
N ALA A 85 0.24 7.97 7.28
CA ALA A 85 0.62 9.20 6.61
C ALA A 85 1.80 9.90 7.33
N ARG A 86 1.78 9.96 8.67
CA ARG A 86 2.91 10.48 9.45
C ARG A 86 4.19 9.66 9.27
N LEU A 87 4.08 8.33 9.18
CA LEU A 87 5.22 7.46 8.92
C LEU A 87 5.89 7.81 7.60
N TYR A 88 5.11 7.92 6.51
CA TYR A 88 5.64 8.29 5.20
C TYR A 88 6.24 9.70 5.18
N GLU A 89 5.56 10.67 5.79
CA GLU A 89 6.07 12.05 5.91
C GLU A 89 7.42 12.08 6.64
N SER A 90 7.54 11.35 7.76
CA SER A 90 8.78 11.27 8.53
C SER A 90 9.92 10.56 7.79
N ALA A 91 9.59 9.68 6.86
CA ALA A 91 10.54 9.00 5.97
C ALA A 91 10.94 9.85 4.74
N GLY A 92 10.38 11.06 4.60
CA GLY A 92 10.64 11.93 3.46
C GLY A 92 10.04 11.44 2.15
N ILE A 93 9.01 10.61 2.21
CA ILE A 93 8.24 10.16 1.06
C ILE A 93 7.30 11.28 0.61
N ASP A 94 7.28 11.58 -0.67
CA ASP A 94 6.52 12.70 -1.20
C ASP A 94 5.24 12.31 -1.96
N GLN A 95 5.06 11.03 -2.24
CA GLN A 95 3.82 10.47 -2.79
C GLN A 95 3.48 9.17 -2.07
N ALA A 96 2.28 9.03 -1.52
CA ALA A 96 1.87 7.79 -0.87
C ALA A 96 0.37 7.50 -1.00
N LEU A 97 0.06 6.22 -1.17
CA LEU A 97 -1.29 5.70 -1.39
C LEU A 97 -1.57 4.53 -0.46
N ASN A 98 -2.73 4.56 0.20
CA ASN A 98 -3.21 3.39 0.92
C ASN A 98 -3.79 2.36 -0.07
N LEU A 99 -3.46 1.10 0.14
CA LEU A 99 -3.94 -0.04 -0.64
C LEU A 99 -5.05 -0.79 0.11
N ASP A 100 -5.55 -1.88 -0.47
CA ASP A 100 -6.43 -2.78 0.27
C ASP A 100 -5.72 -3.33 1.51
N GLY A 101 -6.45 -3.37 2.60
CA GLY A 101 -5.93 -3.69 3.93
C GLY A 101 -6.74 -4.79 4.63
N GLY A 102 -6.71 -4.78 5.96
CA GLY A 102 -7.43 -5.78 6.74
C GLY A 102 -6.89 -7.18 6.47
N GLY A 103 -7.76 -8.14 6.20
CA GLY A 103 -7.36 -9.51 5.89
C GLY A 103 -6.59 -9.69 4.58
N SER A 104 -6.60 -8.68 3.69
CA SER A 104 -5.83 -8.68 2.45
C SER A 104 -4.37 -8.22 2.65
N SER A 105 -4.00 -7.78 3.86
CA SER A 105 -2.63 -7.38 4.16
C SER A 105 -1.74 -8.62 4.33
N ALA A 106 -1.02 -8.97 3.27
CA ALA A 106 -0.07 -10.08 3.27
C ALA A 106 1.23 -9.66 2.57
N LEU A 107 2.37 -10.00 3.14
CA LEU A 107 3.69 -9.79 2.57
C LEU A 107 4.45 -11.11 2.55
N VAL A 108 4.89 -11.48 1.37
CA VAL A 108 5.65 -12.71 1.14
C VAL A 108 7.03 -12.33 0.62
N LEU A 109 8.08 -12.85 1.22
CA LEU A 109 9.46 -12.78 0.73
C LEU A 109 9.93 -14.17 0.35
N GLY A 110 10.16 -14.40 -0.94
CA GLY A 110 10.40 -15.73 -1.48
C GLY A 110 9.17 -16.62 -1.26
N HIS A 111 9.28 -17.61 -0.39
CA HIS A 111 8.20 -18.55 -0.08
C HIS A 111 7.67 -18.39 1.38
N SER A 112 8.02 -17.31 2.05
CA SER A 112 7.70 -17.14 3.47
C SER A 112 6.89 -15.87 3.71
N HIS A 113 5.79 -16.00 4.48
CA HIS A 113 5.11 -14.85 5.04
C HIS A 113 6.00 -14.14 6.05
N VAL A 114 6.11 -12.81 5.93
CA VAL A 114 6.88 -11.98 6.87
C VAL A 114 5.97 -11.16 7.79
N ASN A 115 4.69 -11.06 7.47
CA ASN A 115 3.69 -10.50 8.35
C ASN A 115 2.72 -11.59 8.83
N ARG A 116 1.77 -11.21 9.67
CA ARG A 116 0.74 -12.10 10.22
C ARG A 116 -0.64 -11.68 9.72
N PRO A 117 -1.19 -12.34 8.67
CA PRO A 117 -2.54 -12.06 8.17
C PRO A 117 -3.58 -12.13 9.29
N SER A 118 -4.53 -11.20 9.29
CA SER A 118 -5.48 -11.05 10.42
C SER A 118 -6.68 -11.97 10.38
N ASP A 119 -6.91 -12.68 9.28
CA ASP A 119 -8.02 -13.61 9.18
C ASP A 119 -7.71 -14.94 9.90
N ALA A 120 -8.70 -15.55 10.51
CA ALA A 120 -8.54 -16.78 11.28
C ALA A 120 -8.00 -17.95 10.42
N THR A 121 -8.24 -17.92 9.12
CA THR A 121 -7.75 -18.91 8.15
C THR A 121 -6.37 -18.57 7.58
N GLY A 122 -5.75 -17.48 8.01
CA GLY A 122 -4.51 -16.97 7.45
C GLY A 122 -4.74 -16.09 6.23
N GLU A 123 -3.89 -16.24 5.22
CA GLU A 123 -4.01 -15.48 3.96
C GLU A 123 -5.33 -15.79 3.24
N ARG A 124 -5.96 -14.75 2.71
CA ARG A 124 -7.16 -14.87 1.89
C ARG A 124 -6.83 -14.71 0.39
N PRO A 125 -7.65 -15.24 -0.51
CA PRO A 125 -7.57 -14.91 -1.92
C PRO A 125 -7.77 -13.41 -2.14
N VAL A 126 -6.89 -12.80 -2.94
CA VAL A 126 -6.94 -11.40 -3.36
C VAL A 126 -7.04 -11.31 -4.88
N VAL A 127 -7.60 -10.22 -5.39
CA VAL A 127 -7.81 -10.05 -6.83
C VAL A 127 -6.49 -9.74 -7.56
N ASN A 128 -5.60 -9.00 -6.89
CA ASN A 128 -4.31 -8.58 -7.42
C ASN A 128 -3.28 -8.46 -6.30
N ALA A 129 -2.03 -8.43 -6.67
CA ALA A 129 -0.91 -8.19 -5.76
C ALA A 129 0.17 -7.36 -6.46
N LEU A 130 0.96 -6.63 -5.67
CA LEU A 130 2.18 -5.99 -6.15
C LEU A 130 3.35 -6.95 -5.93
N ALA A 131 4.06 -7.27 -7.00
CA ALA A 131 5.27 -8.09 -6.93
C ALA A 131 6.50 -7.26 -7.29
N LEU A 132 7.57 -7.43 -6.51
CA LEU A 132 8.90 -6.96 -6.85
C LEU A 132 9.72 -8.18 -7.27
N ILE A 133 10.10 -8.21 -8.54
CA ILE A 133 10.93 -9.28 -9.10
C ILE A 133 12.29 -8.70 -9.48
N THR A 134 13.34 -9.40 -9.06
CA THR A 134 14.73 -9.01 -9.34
C THR A 134 15.25 -9.58 -10.66
N ASP A 135 14.50 -10.52 -11.24
CA ASP A 135 14.86 -11.19 -12.50
C ASP A 135 13.69 -11.09 -13.48
N SER A 136 13.95 -10.67 -14.71
CA SER A 136 12.95 -10.50 -15.77
C SER A 136 12.39 -11.83 -16.30
N THR A 137 12.95 -12.96 -15.93
CA THR A 137 12.51 -14.29 -16.40
C THR A 137 11.15 -14.73 -15.82
N TRP A 138 10.63 -14.05 -14.82
CA TRP A 138 9.32 -14.38 -14.21
C TRP A 138 8.11 -13.99 -15.07
N CYS A 139 8.30 -13.17 -16.09
CA CYS A 139 7.23 -12.74 -17.00
C CYS A 139 7.07 -13.63 -18.22
N GLU A 140 7.93 -14.61 -18.41
CA GLU A 140 7.80 -15.65 -19.45
C GLU A 140 7.01 -16.82 -18.86
N ALA A 141 5.70 -16.63 -18.65
CA ALA A 141 4.80 -17.74 -18.40
C ALA A 141 4.39 -18.37 -19.72
N ASP A 142 4.64 -19.67 -19.88
CA ASP A 142 4.22 -20.52 -20.98
C ASP A 142 2.71 -20.43 -21.29
#